data_add9ecee357f25d75d27499c10d91900
#
_entry.id   add9ecee357f25d75d27499c10d91900
#
_cell.length_a   1.000
_cell.length_b   1.000
_cell.length_c   1.000
_cell.angle_alpha   90.00
_cell.angle_beta   90.00
_cell.angle_gamma   90.00
#
_symmetry.space_group_name_H-M   'P 1'
#
loop_
_entity.id
_entity.type
_entity.pdbx_description
1 polymer ?
#
loop_
_entity_poly.entity_id
_entity_poly.type
_entity_poly.pdbx_seq_one_letter_code
_entity_poly.pdbx_strand_id
1 'polypeptide(L)'
;MNLFYQKNFLKLLDFTPAEISDLLALAAKLKAEKKAGTPHKLCTGKNVALIFEKTSTRTRCAFEVAAADLGMHPVYLDPSGSQIGKKESIADTARVLGRMFDGIEYRGFGQEIVEDLAKYAGVPVWNGLTNEFHPTQILADFLTIQEHFGELKGKKLVYMGDARYNMGNSLMVGCAKMGMHFVACAPEAYFPDKALVATCQQIAAETGATLEFNSDVASAVKGAHVLYTDVWVSMGEPDEVWQQRIDDLMPYQVNAKAMALAGEQCKFMHCLPAFHDLGTGIGQKIHEKYGLEAMEVTDEVFEGAQSIVFDEAENRMHTIKAVMAATL
;
A
#
# COMPACT_ATOMS: atom_id res chain seq x y z
N MET A 1 -20.71 19.09 -8.29
CA MET A 1 -19.62 19.50 -7.39
C MET A 1 -18.70 18.31 -7.27
N ASN A 2 -17.39 18.46 -7.45
CA ASN A 2 -16.44 17.35 -7.30
C ASN A 2 -16.41 16.95 -5.82
N LEU A 3 -16.86 15.74 -5.48
CA LEU A 3 -16.94 15.23 -4.09
C LEU A 3 -15.58 15.11 -3.40
N PHE A 4 -14.50 15.04 -4.18
CA PHE A 4 -13.14 14.89 -3.67
C PHE A 4 -12.38 16.20 -3.58
N TYR A 5 -12.88 17.30 -4.15
CA TYR A 5 -12.15 18.56 -4.17
C TYR A 5 -11.73 19.01 -2.76
N GLN A 6 -10.45 19.25 -2.57
CA GLN A 6 -9.81 19.59 -1.28
C GLN A 6 -9.89 18.49 -0.20
N LYS A 7 -10.28 17.24 -0.55
CA LYS A 7 -10.31 16.12 0.40
C LYS A 7 -8.89 15.55 0.58
N ASN A 8 -8.50 15.31 1.83
CA ASN A 8 -7.27 14.60 2.16
C ASN A 8 -7.39 13.11 1.84
N PHE A 9 -6.27 12.44 1.56
CA PHE A 9 -6.22 11.01 1.33
C PHE A 9 -5.25 10.34 2.32
N LEU A 10 -5.71 10.12 3.56
CA LEU A 10 -4.87 9.68 4.67
C LEU A 10 -4.98 8.18 4.97
N LYS A 11 -6.18 7.63 4.89
CA LYS A 11 -6.51 6.21 5.10
C LYS A 11 -7.85 5.88 4.44
N LEU A 12 -8.06 4.63 4.03
CA LEU A 12 -9.31 4.22 3.38
C LEU A 12 -10.52 4.22 4.33
N LEU A 13 -10.32 4.26 5.64
CA LEU A 13 -11.39 4.46 6.62
C LEU A 13 -12.18 5.75 6.37
N ASP A 14 -11.54 6.78 5.84
CA ASP A 14 -12.11 8.12 5.59
C ASP A 14 -12.98 8.18 4.32
N PHE A 15 -13.08 7.05 3.59
CA PHE A 15 -13.79 6.97 2.31
C PHE A 15 -14.92 5.94 2.36
N THR A 16 -15.99 6.26 1.66
CA THR A 16 -17.09 5.30 1.41
C THR A 16 -16.69 4.29 0.32
N PRO A 17 -17.34 3.11 0.26
CA PRO A 17 -17.14 2.17 -0.84
C PRO A 17 -17.34 2.79 -2.23
N ALA A 18 -18.33 3.68 -2.39
CA ALA A 18 -18.59 4.38 -3.65
C ALA A 18 -17.43 5.31 -4.03
N GLU A 19 -16.89 6.10 -3.09
CA GLU A 19 -15.75 6.97 -3.34
C GLU A 19 -14.50 6.18 -3.72
N ILE A 20 -14.25 5.02 -3.10
CA ILE A 20 -13.13 4.13 -3.48
C ILE A 20 -13.34 3.62 -4.91
N SER A 21 -14.57 3.18 -5.26
CA SER A 21 -14.90 2.73 -6.62
C SER A 21 -14.72 3.83 -7.66
N ASP A 22 -15.10 5.07 -7.35
CA ASP A 22 -14.93 6.22 -8.24
C ASP A 22 -13.44 6.53 -8.50
N LEU A 23 -12.61 6.45 -7.45
CA LEU A 23 -11.15 6.62 -7.60
C LEU A 23 -10.53 5.50 -8.46
N LEU A 24 -10.97 4.26 -8.30
CA LEU A 24 -10.51 3.13 -9.11
C LEU A 24 -10.94 3.28 -10.58
N ALA A 25 -12.19 3.69 -10.83
CA ALA A 25 -12.69 3.96 -12.18
C ALA A 25 -11.91 5.09 -12.86
N LEU A 26 -11.61 6.17 -12.12
CA LEU A 26 -10.78 7.27 -12.63
C LEU A 26 -9.35 6.80 -12.92
N ALA A 27 -8.76 5.98 -12.07
CA ALA A 27 -7.42 5.42 -12.27
C ALA A 27 -7.37 4.54 -13.53
N ALA A 28 -8.35 3.66 -13.73
CA ALA A 28 -8.47 2.83 -14.92
C ALA A 28 -8.60 3.67 -16.21
N LYS A 29 -9.40 4.73 -16.18
CA LYS A 29 -9.53 5.69 -17.28
C LYS A 29 -8.21 6.37 -17.60
N LEU A 30 -7.53 6.94 -16.60
CA LEU A 30 -6.25 7.63 -16.79
C LEU A 30 -5.13 6.67 -17.23
N LYS A 31 -5.16 5.42 -16.79
CA LYS A 31 -4.28 4.36 -17.28
C LYS A 31 -4.49 4.10 -18.77
N ALA A 32 -5.75 3.93 -19.19
CA ALA A 32 -6.10 3.71 -20.59
C ALA A 32 -5.70 4.90 -21.47
N GLU A 33 -5.95 6.13 -21.04
CA GLU A 33 -5.52 7.35 -21.73
C GLU A 33 -4.00 7.41 -21.90
N LYS A 34 -3.22 7.14 -20.84
CA LYS A 34 -1.76 7.10 -20.91
C LYS A 34 -1.27 6.03 -21.90
N LYS A 35 -1.83 4.81 -21.86
CA LYS A 35 -1.49 3.73 -22.81
C LYS A 35 -1.84 4.08 -24.25
N ALA A 36 -2.90 4.86 -24.49
CA ALA A 36 -3.29 5.35 -25.80
C ALA A 36 -2.51 6.60 -26.26
N GLY A 37 -1.61 7.14 -25.43
CA GLY A 37 -0.90 8.39 -25.73
C GLY A 37 -1.78 9.64 -25.68
N THR A 38 -2.97 9.54 -25.08
CA THR A 38 -3.90 10.69 -24.93
C THR A 38 -3.45 11.59 -23.78
N PRO A 39 -3.15 12.88 -24.03
CA PRO A 39 -2.77 13.80 -22.98
C PRO A 39 -3.92 14.07 -21.99
N HIS A 40 -3.62 14.10 -20.69
CA HIS A 40 -4.59 14.39 -19.64
C HIS A 40 -4.03 15.35 -18.58
N LYS A 41 -3.58 16.52 -19.00
CA LYS A 41 -3.01 17.58 -18.13
C LYS A 41 -4.10 18.28 -17.31
N LEU A 42 -4.75 17.56 -16.42
CA LEU A 42 -5.92 18.02 -15.64
C LEU A 42 -5.57 19.07 -14.58
N CYS A 43 -4.30 19.13 -14.12
CA CYS A 43 -3.85 19.99 -13.03
C CYS A 43 -2.70 20.92 -13.48
N THR A 44 -2.77 21.42 -14.71
CA THR A 44 -1.72 22.29 -15.30
C THR A 44 -1.42 23.49 -14.42
N GLY A 45 -0.12 23.73 -14.14
CA GLY A 45 0.38 24.87 -13.40
C GLY A 45 0.36 24.73 -11.88
N LYS A 46 -0.17 23.62 -11.34
CA LYS A 46 -0.14 23.32 -9.90
C LYS A 46 1.23 22.80 -9.47
N ASN A 47 1.59 23.07 -8.21
CA ASN A 47 2.82 22.63 -7.60
C ASN A 47 2.50 21.69 -6.42
N VAL A 48 3.24 20.60 -6.28
CA VAL A 48 3.03 19.64 -5.19
C VAL A 48 4.33 19.34 -4.46
N ALA A 49 4.28 19.31 -3.11
CA ALA A 49 5.41 18.93 -2.27
C ALA A 49 5.37 17.42 -2.03
N LEU A 50 6.52 16.77 -2.16
CA LEU A 50 6.70 15.34 -1.88
C LEU A 50 7.68 15.19 -0.71
N ILE A 51 7.14 14.96 0.50
CA ILE A 51 7.89 14.88 1.74
C ILE A 51 8.21 13.41 2.04
N PHE A 52 9.50 13.08 2.09
CA PHE A 52 9.96 11.73 2.38
C PHE A 52 10.83 11.71 3.64
N GLU A 53 10.35 11.17 4.75
CA GLU A 53 11.16 10.80 5.90
C GLU A 53 11.67 9.35 5.80
N LYS A 54 10.94 8.48 5.11
CA LYS A 54 11.37 7.14 4.68
C LYS A 54 11.62 7.14 3.16
N THR A 55 12.80 6.75 2.73
CA THR A 55 13.14 6.66 1.31
C THR A 55 12.27 5.66 0.56
N SER A 56 12.00 5.90 -0.71
CA SER A 56 11.27 4.98 -1.59
C SER A 56 11.46 5.34 -3.06
N THR A 57 11.99 4.42 -3.83
CA THR A 57 12.08 4.57 -5.29
C THR A 57 10.69 4.58 -5.93
N ARG A 58 9.86 3.57 -5.62
CA ARG A 58 8.54 3.39 -6.25
C ARG A 58 7.56 4.51 -5.94
N THR A 59 7.38 4.85 -4.66
CA THR A 59 6.45 5.93 -4.28
C THR A 59 6.89 7.27 -4.87
N ARG A 60 8.17 7.59 -4.81
CA ARG A 60 8.72 8.81 -5.40
C ARG A 60 8.45 8.87 -6.91
N CYS A 61 8.88 7.85 -7.66
CA CYS A 61 8.66 7.80 -9.10
C CYS A 61 7.16 7.85 -9.46
N ALA A 62 6.31 7.15 -8.70
CA ALA A 62 4.86 7.15 -8.95
C ALA A 62 4.25 8.55 -8.81
N PHE A 63 4.59 9.29 -7.74
CA PHE A 63 4.10 10.67 -7.56
C PHE A 63 4.70 11.64 -8.57
N GLU A 64 6.02 11.58 -8.82
CA GLU A 64 6.68 12.49 -9.79
C GLU A 64 6.12 12.29 -11.19
N VAL A 65 6.00 11.04 -11.66
CA VAL A 65 5.47 10.76 -13.01
C VAL A 65 3.98 11.09 -13.09
N ALA A 66 3.19 10.76 -12.07
CA ALA A 66 1.77 11.11 -12.04
C ALA A 66 1.56 12.63 -12.06
N ALA A 67 2.36 13.40 -11.30
CA ALA A 67 2.32 14.86 -11.32
C ALA A 67 2.68 15.42 -12.71
N ALA A 68 3.75 14.92 -13.34
CA ALA A 68 4.16 15.33 -14.68
C ALA A 68 3.09 15.02 -15.74
N ASP A 69 2.45 13.84 -15.69
CA ASP A 69 1.35 13.48 -16.58
C ASP A 69 0.16 14.44 -16.45
N LEU A 70 -0.15 14.87 -15.21
CA LEU A 70 -1.23 15.83 -14.91
C LEU A 70 -0.85 17.29 -15.21
N GLY A 71 0.40 17.57 -15.59
CA GLY A 71 0.88 18.94 -15.87
C GLY A 71 1.27 19.74 -14.64
N MET A 72 1.54 19.06 -13.53
CA MET A 72 2.01 19.64 -12.26
C MET A 72 3.54 19.68 -12.20
N HIS A 73 4.06 20.50 -11.27
CA HIS A 73 5.47 20.53 -10.90
C HIS A 73 5.67 19.90 -9.50
N PRO A 74 6.27 18.70 -9.39
CA PRO A 74 6.60 18.10 -8.11
C PRO A 74 7.92 18.63 -7.56
N VAL A 75 7.96 18.89 -6.25
CA VAL A 75 9.18 19.26 -5.52
C VAL A 75 9.45 18.19 -4.46
N TYR A 76 10.54 17.47 -4.63
CA TYR A 76 10.97 16.44 -3.71
C TYR A 76 11.74 17.03 -2.53
N LEU A 77 11.29 16.71 -1.31
CA LEU A 77 11.90 17.12 -0.05
C LEU A 77 12.44 15.87 0.65
N ASP A 78 13.75 15.67 0.56
CA ASP A 78 14.43 14.52 1.14
C ASP A 78 14.68 14.69 2.65
N PRO A 79 14.90 13.58 3.39
CA PRO A 79 15.09 13.62 4.84
C PRO A 79 16.33 14.39 5.29
N SER A 80 17.36 14.47 4.44
CA SER A 80 18.64 15.14 4.77
C SER A 80 18.55 16.65 4.60
N GLY A 81 17.76 17.10 3.63
CA GLY A 81 17.55 18.52 3.30
C GLY A 81 16.40 19.19 4.08
N SER A 82 15.58 18.42 4.79
CA SER A 82 14.40 18.92 5.49
C SER A 82 14.66 19.24 6.96
N GLN A 83 14.03 20.30 7.46
CA GLN A 83 14.04 20.69 8.87
C GLN A 83 12.77 20.17 9.62
N ILE A 84 11.89 19.46 8.93
CA ILE A 84 10.60 18.97 9.43
C ILE A 84 10.81 18.09 10.67
N GLY A 85 10.10 18.42 11.77
CA GLY A 85 10.20 17.68 13.03
C GLY A 85 11.53 17.84 13.78
N LYS A 86 12.48 18.63 13.27
CA LYS A 86 13.81 18.86 13.90
C LYS A 86 13.90 20.26 14.48
N LYS A 87 13.92 21.28 13.64
CA LYS A 87 13.96 22.69 14.04
C LYS A 87 12.64 23.40 13.82
N GLU A 88 11.73 22.82 13.08
CA GLU A 88 10.41 23.35 12.78
C GLU A 88 9.34 22.32 13.15
N SER A 89 8.24 22.78 13.75
CA SER A 89 7.11 21.91 14.08
C SER A 89 6.39 21.43 12.82
N ILE A 90 5.74 20.25 12.89
CA ILE A 90 4.91 19.75 11.79
C ILE A 90 3.82 20.76 11.39
N ALA A 91 3.20 21.40 12.39
CA ALA A 91 2.16 22.40 12.16
C ALA A 91 2.67 23.65 11.43
N ASP A 92 3.88 24.13 11.75
CA ASP A 92 4.46 25.30 11.08
C ASP A 92 4.92 24.96 9.67
N THR A 93 5.58 23.81 9.49
CA THR A 93 5.91 23.28 8.17
C THR A 93 4.65 23.16 7.29
N ALA A 94 3.57 22.57 7.82
CA ALA A 94 2.30 22.44 7.10
C ALA A 94 1.75 23.80 6.64
N ARG A 95 1.74 24.80 7.53
CA ARG A 95 1.27 26.17 7.19
C ARG A 95 2.11 26.85 6.12
N VAL A 96 3.43 26.66 6.17
CA VAL A 96 4.36 27.22 5.18
C VAL A 96 4.16 26.54 3.82
N LEU A 97 4.19 25.19 3.79
CA LEU A 97 4.04 24.45 2.54
C LEU A 97 2.65 24.63 1.92
N GLY A 98 1.59 24.67 2.73
CA GLY A 98 0.23 24.91 2.23
C GLY A 98 -0.01 26.31 1.62
N ARG A 99 0.93 27.26 1.81
CA ARG A 99 0.92 28.57 1.13
C ARG A 99 1.77 28.60 -0.14
N MET A 100 2.60 27.58 -0.35
CA MET A 100 3.48 27.47 -1.51
C MET A 100 3.01 26.45 -2.52
N PHE A 101 2.35 25.39 -2.04
CA PHE A 101 1.95 24.24 -2.82
C PHE A 101 0.44 24.06 -2.86
N ASP A 102 -0.06 23.42 -3.92
CA ASP A 102 -1.48 23.08 -4.09
C ASP A 102 -1.86 21.74 -3.42
N GLY A 103 -0.86 20.91 -3.10
CA GLY A 103 -1.05 19.63 -2.44
C GLY A 103 0.28 19.13 -1.86
N ILE A 104 0.19 18.24 -0.87
CA ILE A 104 1.35 17.71 -0.13
C ILE A 104 1.24 16.19 -0.03
N GLU A 105 2.27 15.47 -0.48
CA GLU A 105 2.45 14.06 -0.14
C GLU A 105 3.37 13.93 1.07
N TYR A 106 3.07 12.96 1.91
CA TYR A 106 3.93 12.59 3.03
C TYR A 106 4.14 11.08 3.08
N ARG A 107 5.42 10.69 3.15
CA ARG A 107 5.84 9.32 3.42
C ARG A 107 6.81 9.28 4.60
N GLY A 108 6.40 8.66 5.70
CA GLY A 108 7.22 8.68 6.92
C GLY A 108 6.82 7.63 7.94
N PHE A 109 6.77 8.05 9.19
CA PHE A 109 6.60 7.18 10.35
C PHE A 109 5.16 7.18 10.87
N GLY A 110 4.84 8.03 11.86
CA GLY A 110 3.56 7.98 12.55
C GLY A 110 2.40 8.56 11.74
N GLN A 111 1.22 7.97 11.90
CA GLN A 111 -0.01 8.46 11.27
C GLN A 111 -0.38 9.86 11.76
N GLU A 112 -0.08 10.18 13.03
CA GLU A 112 -0.32 11.50 13.62
C GLU A 112 0.40 12.62 12.87
N ILE A 113 1.55 12.35 12.27
CA ILE A 113 2.33 13.34 11.50
C ILE A 113 1.57 13.75 10.23
N VAL A 114 1.08 12.78 9.46
CA VAL A 114 0.32 13.08 8.24
C VAL A 114 -1.05 13.68 8.56
N GLU A 115 -1.65 13.33 9.69
CA GLU A 115 -2.91 13.91 10.16
C GLU A 115 -2.71 15.36 10.61
N ASP A 116 -1.62 15.68 11.28
CA ASP A 116 -1.25 17.06 11.63
C ASP A 116 -0.92 17.89 10.38
N LEU A 117 -0.18 17.34 9.41
CA LEU A 117 0.01 18.00 8.11
C LEU A 117 -1.35 18.35 7.48
N ALA A 118 -2.26 17.39 7.39
CA ALA A 118 -3.59 17.60 6.84
C ALA A 118 -4.42 18.66 7.58
N LYS A 119 -4.28 18.71 8.89
CA LYS A 119 -5.00 19.66 9.74
C LYS A 119 -4.57 21.12 9.53
N TYR A 120 -3.29 21.35 9.25
CA TYR A 120 -2.72 22.70 9.24
C TYR A 120 -2.33 23.22 7.84
N ALA A 121 -2.25 22.36 6.83
CA ALA A 121 -1.80 22.76 5.50
C ALA A 121 -2.80 23.65 4.74
N GLY A 122 -4.11 23.40 4.89
CA GLY A 122 -5.14 24.09 4.11
C GLY A 122 -5.19 23.72 2.62
N VAL A 123 -4.46 22.67 2.23
CA VAL A 123 -4.46 22.04 0.91
C VAL A 123 -4.54 20.52 1.09
N PRO A 124 -4.93 19.74 0.06
CA PRO A 124 -4.97 18.29 0.16
C PRO A 124 -3.64 17.68 0.58
N VAL A 125 -3.69 16.73 1.51
CA VAL A 125 -2.54 15.94 1.95
C VAL A 125 -2.80 14.48 1.60
N TRP A 126 -1.77 13.83 1.03
CA TRP A 126 -1.82 12.43 0.59
C TRP A 126 -0.81 11.59 1.38
N ASN A 127 -1.29 10.51 1.97
CA ASN A 127 -0.47 9.55 2.69
C ASN A 127 0.23 8.59 1.71
N GLY A 128 1.51 8.80 1.45
CA GLY A 128 2.36 7.90 0.67
C GLY A 128 2.73 6.62 1.40
N LEU A 129 2.83 6.65 2.71
CA LEU A 129 2.94 5.55 3.67
C LEU A 129 3.19 6.10 5.08
N THR A 130 2.53 5.51 6.07
CA THR A 130 2.89 5.60 7.50
C THR A 130 3.13 4.19 8.07
N ASN A 131 3.45 4.09 9.35
CA ASN A 131 3.54 2.78 10.05
C ASN A 131 2.18 2.08 10.11
N GLU A 132 1.10 2.84 10.18
CA GLU A 132 -0.26 2.36 10.38
C GLU A 132 -1.02 2.11 9.08
N PHE A 133 -0.81 2.95 8.03
CA PHE A 133 -1.57 2.85 6.79
C PHE A 133 -0.73 3.16 5.53
N HIS A 134 -1.11 2.50 4.43
CA HIS A 134 -0.57 2.72 3.09
C HIS A 134 -1.69 2.76 2.03
N PRO A 135 -2.60 3.76 2.08
CA PRO A 135 -3.82 3.76 1.28
C PRO A 135 -3.56 3.81 -0.23
N THR A 136 -2.48 4.44 -0.67
CA THR A 136 -2.10 4.50 -2.10
C THR A 136 -1.70 3.13 -2.66
N GLN A 137 -1.16 2.24 -1.83
CA GLN A 137 -0.88 0.86 -2.22
C GLN A 137 -2.19 0.10 -2.44
N ILE A 138 -3.13 0.20 -1.50
CA ILE A 138 -4.37 -0.58 -1.57
C ILE A 138 -5.22 -0.22 -2.79
N LEU A 139 -5.24 1.05 -3.21
CA LEU A 139 -5.88 1.40 -4.47
C LEU A 139 -5.23 0.71 -5.68
N ALA A 140 -3.89 0.61 -5.69
CA ALA A 140 -3.17 -0.10 -6.75
C ALA A 140 -3.47 -1.60 -6.72
N ASP A 141 -3.47 -2.20 -5.53
CA ASP A 141 -3.81 -3.60 -5.34
C ASP A 141 -5.21 -3.90 -5.87
N PHE A 142 -6.18 -3.06 -5.54
CA PHE A 142 -7.57 -3.24 -5.98
C PHE A 142 -7.75 -3.00 -7.47
N LEU A 143 -7.08 -2.03 -8.06
CA LEU A 143 -7.09 -1.87 -9.51
C LEU A 143 -6.52 -3.10 -10.20
N THR A 144 -5.42 -3.67 -9.68
CA THR A 144 -4.79 -4.87 -10.21
C THR A 144 -5.71 -6.08 -10.07
N ILE A 145 -6.35 -6.27 -8.91
CA ILE A 145 -7.33 -7.33 -8.70
C ILE A 145 -8.51 -7.21 -9.67
N GLN A 146 -9.03 -5.99 -9.91
CA GLN A 146 -10.09 -5.76 -10.89
C GLN A 146 -9.66 -6.08 -12.32
N GLU A 147 -8.43 -5.76 -12.70
CA GLU A 147 -7.89 -6.07 -14.02
C GLU A 147 -7.79 -7.59 -14.27
N HIS A 148 -7.48 -8.37 -13.24
CA HIS A 148 -7.33 -9.83 -13.35
C HIS A 148 -8.63 -10.62 -13.09
N PHE A 149 -9.53 -10.11 -12.25
CA PHE A 149 -10.73 -10.84 -11.80
C PHE A 149 -12.07 -10.16 -12.13
N GLY A 150 -12.03 -8.97 -12.72
CA GLY A 150 -13.22 -8.18 -13.11
C GLY A 150 -13.88 -7.41 -11.98
N GLU A 151 -13.95 -7.96 -10.78
CA GLU A 151 -14.60 -7.33 -9.61
C GLU A 151 -13.84 -7.59 -8.32
N LEU A 152 -14.10 -6.79 -7.29
CA LEU A 152 -13.51 -6.95 -5.95
C LEU A 152 -14.42 -7.77 -5.03
N LYS A 153 -15.74 -7.50 -5.09
CA LYS A 153 -16.71 -8.09 -4.18
C LYS A 153 -16.66 -9.62 -4.20
N GLY A 154 -16.58 -10.22 -3.01
CA GLY A 154 -16.52 -11.68 -2.85
C GLY A 154 -15.17 -12.31 -3.18
N LYS A 155 -14.16 -11.56 -3.62
CA LYS A 155 -12.81 -12.11 -3.81
C LYS A 155 -12.14 -12.33 -2.46
N LYS A 156 -11.44 -13.46 -2.32
CA LYS A 156 -10.68 -13.81 -1.12
C LYS A 156 -9.23 -13.40 -1.29
N LEU A 157 -8.77 -12.51 -0.41
CA LEU A 157 -7.38 -12.10 -0.27
C LEU A 157 -6.83 -12.63 1.04
N VAL A 158 -5.74 -13.37 0.98
CA VAL A 158 -5.03 -13.91 2.13
C VAL A 158 -3.71 -13.16 2.27
N TYR A 159 -3.55 -12.43 3.36
CA TYR A 159 -2.29 -11.78 3.71
C TYR A 159 -1.49 -12.73 4.60
N MET A 160 -0.30 -13.13 4.14
CA MET A 160 0.59 -14.07 4.84
C MET A 160 1.78 -13.32 5.40
N GLY A 161 1.90 -13.27 6.74
CA GLY A 161 2.99 -12.57 7.43
C GLY A 161 2.51 -11.64 8.54
N ASP A 162 3.29 -10.61 8.86
CA ASP A 162 2.98 -9.68 9.96
C ASP A 162 1.86 -8.69 9.58
N ALA A 163 0.66 -8.96 10.03
CA ALA A 163 -0.52 -8.16 9.72
C ALA A 163 -0.77 -6.96 10.68
N ARG A 164 0.15 -6.67 11.60
CA ARG A 164 0.00 -5.60 12.61
C ARG A 164 0.26 -4.19 12.10
N TYR A 165 0.93 -4.07 10.95
CA TYR A 165 1.40 -2.80 10.40
C TYR A 165 0.60 -2.36 9.17
N ASN A 166 1.13 -1.36 8.45
CA ASN A 166 0.43 -0.63 7.41
C ASN A 166 -0.22 -1.52 6.32
N MET A 167 0.46 -2.56 5.84
CA MET A 167 -0.10 -3.40 4.78
C MET A 167 -1.26 -4.26 5.30
N GLY A 168 -1.07 -4.99 6.41
CA GLY A 168 -2.13 -5.79 7.03
C GLY A 168 -3.35 -4.94 7.40
N ASN A 169 -3.11 -3.80 8.04
CA ASN A 169 -4.17 -2.86 8.43
C ASN A 169 -4.92 -2.32 7.20
N SER A 170 -4.19 -1.84 6.19
CA SER A 170 -4.80 -1.20 5.03
C SER A 170 -5.54 -2.17 4.13
N LEU A 171 -5.01 -3.39 3.94
CA LEU A 171 -5.70 -4.46 3.21
C LEU A 171 -6.98 -4.89 3.93
N MET A 172 -6.93 -5.06 5.26
CA MET A 172 -8.11 -5.39 6.05
C MET A 172 -9.21 -4.32 5.93
N VAL A 173 -8.84 -3.03 6.08
CA VAL A 173 -9.76 -1.90 5.90
C VAL A 173 -10.34 -1.88 4.49
N GLY A 174 -9.48 -1.97 3.49
CA GLY A 174 -9.90 -1.94 2.09
C GLY A 174 -10.84 -3.10 1.74
N CYS A 175 -10.50 -4.33 2.14
CA CYS A 175 -11.34 -5.51 1.93
C CYS A 175 -12.71 -5.36 2.64
N ALA A 176 -12.72 -4.86 3.88
CA ALA A 176 -13.96 -4.58 4.61
C ALA A 176 -14.85 -3.57 3.84
N LYS A 177 -14.25 -2.48 3.29
CA LYS A 177 -14.97 -1.47 2.49
C LYS A 177 -15.54 -2.03 1.18
N MET A 178 -14.77 -2.89 0.50
CA MET A 178 -15.11 -3.34 -0.86
C MET A 178 -15.87 -4.68 -0.91
N GLY A 179 -16.31 -5.22 0.23
CA GLY A 179 -17.08 -6.47 0.28
C GLY A 179 -16.24 -7.70 -0.07
N MET A 180 -14.93 -7.66 0.18
CA MET A 180 -13.99 -8.77 -0.06
C MET A 180 -13.88 -9.67 1.17
N HIS A 181 -13.31 -10.87 0.98
CA HIS A 181 -12.93 -11.75 2.09
C HIS A 181 -11.46 -11.52 2.41
N PHE A 182 -11.16 -10.97 3.57
CA PHE A 182 -9.80 -10.79 4.07
C PHE A 182 -9.45 -11.90 5.05
N VAL A 183 -8.28 -12.51 4.87
CA VAL A 183 -7.72 -13.48 5.83
C VAL A 183 -6.32 -13.02 6.22
N ALA A 184 -6.10 -12.75 7.52
CA ALA A 184 -4.75 -12.62 8.05
C ALA A 184 -4.24 -14.02 8.43
N CYS A 185 -3.26 -14.52 7.68
CA CYS A 185 -2.64 -15.81 7.87
C CYS A 185 -1.27 -15.64 8.54
N ALA A 186 -1.22 -15.79 9.87
CA ALA A 186 -0.05 -15.54 10.70
C ALA A 186 -0.19 -16.23 12.08
N PRO A 187 0.87 -16.27 12.90
CA PRO A 187 0.71 -16.55 14.33
C PRO A 187 -0.20 -15.50 14.99
N GLU A 188 -0.93 -15.87 16.02
CA GLU A 188 -1.89 -14.98 16.69
C GLU A 188 -1.28 -13.65 17.16
N ALA A 189 -0.01 -13.66 17.58
CA ALA A 189 0.72 -12.47 18.01
C ALA A 189 0.96 -11.43 16.88
N TYR A 190 0.74 -11.82 15.63
CA TYR A 190 0.93 -11.01 14.44
C TYR A 190 -0.38 -10.56 13.77
N PHE A 191 -1.53 -10.80 14.43
CA PHE A 191 -2.82 -10.30 13.95
C PHE A 191 -2.95 -8.78 14.18
N PRO A 192 -3.79 -8.10 13.38
CA PRO A 192 -4.06 -6.67 13.53
C PRO A 192 -4.60 -6.29 14.91
N ASP A 193 -4.48 -5.01 15.24
CA ASP A 193 -5.02 -4.45 16.49
C ASP A 193 -6.53 -4.69 16.63
N LYS A 194 -6.96 -5.10 17.83
CA LYS A 194 -8.35 -5.47 18.11
C LYS A 194 -9.35 -4.34 17.92
N ALA A 195 -8.96 -3.09 18.17
CA ALA A 195 -9.86 -1.94 17.97
C ALA A 195 -10.08 -1.67 16.47
N LEU A 196 -9.03 -1.78 15.66
CA LEU A 196 -9.15 -1.69 14.21
C LEU A 196 -9.97 -2.86 13.65
N VAL A 197 -9.75 -4.08 14.13
CA VAL A 197 -10.55 -5.25 13.76
C VAL A 197 -12.04 -5.02 14.04
N ALA A 198 -12.39 -4.53 15.24
CA ALA A 198 -13.79 -4.24 15.60
C ALA A 198 -14.41 -3.19 14.67
N THR A 199 -13.67 -2.14 14.31
CA THR A 199 -14.12 -1.13 13.34
C THR A 199 -14.36 -1.76 11.96
N CYS A 200 -13.43 -2.58 11.48
CA CYS A 200 -13.56 -3.26 10.18
C CYS A 200 -14.70 -4.27 10.16
N GLN A 201 -14.98 -4.97 11.28
CA GLN A 201 -16.12 -5.88 11.41
C GLN A 201 -17.47 -5.15 11.28
N GLN A 202 -17.59 -3.94 11.83
CA GLN A 202 -18.80 -3.11 11.64
C GLN A 202 -18.97 -2.74 10.15
N ILE A 203 -17.92 -2.31 9.48
CA ILE A 203 -17.96 -2.00 8.05
C ILE A 203 -18.30 -3.26 7.23
N ALA A 204 -17.71 -4.39 7.57
CA ALA A 204 -17.94 -5.67 6.88
C ALA A 204 -19.41 -6.12 6.98
N ALA A 205 -20.08 -5.88 8.10
CA ALA A 205 -21.50 -6.18 8.27
C ALA A 205 -22.39 -5.38 7.29
N GLU A 206 -21.97 -4.18 6.90
CA GLU A 206 -22.71 -3.33 5.95
C GLU A 206 -22.42 -3.71 4.48
N THR A 207 -21.19 -4.12 4.18
CA THR A 207 -20.71 -4.36 2.80
C THR A 207 -20.85 -5.80 2.35
N GLY A 208 -21.00 -6.73 3.31
CA GLY A 208 -20.99 -8.18 3.08
C GLY A 208 -19.58 -8.77 3.01
N ALA A 209 -18.56 -8.03 3.44
CA ALA A 209 -17.19 -8.55 3.60
C ALA A 209 -17.10 -9.56 4.73
N THR A 210 -16.05 -10.38 4.72
CA THR A 210 -15.69 -11.24 5.86
C THR A 210 -14.24 -11.02 6.26
N LEU A 211 -13.97 -11.09 7.56
CA LEU A 211 -12.63 -10.97 8.13
C LEU A 211 -12.31 -12.23 8.91
N GLU A 212 -11.24 -12.90 8.56
CA GLU A 212 -10.76 -14.14 9.18
C GLU A 212 -9.33 -13.96 9.69
N PHE A 213 -9.03 -14.56 10.83
CA PHE A 213 -7.71 -14.57 11.45
C PHE A 213 -7.34 -16.04 11.69
N ASN A 214 -6.38 -16.57 10.93
CA ASN A 214 -6.17 -18.01 10.87
C ASN A 214 -4.67 -18.33 10.86
N SER A 215 -4.23 -19.13 11.83
CA SER A 215 -2.83 -19.58 11.94
C SER A 215 -2.54 -20.87 11.18
N ASP A 216 -3.54 -21.56 10.63
CA ASP A 216 -3.34 -22.72 9.77
C ASP A 216 -3.30 -22.34 8.30
N VAL A 217 -2.10 -22.37 7.72
CA VAL A 217 -1.84 -21.98 6.31
C VAL A 217 -2.73 -22.76 5.34
N ALA A 218 -2.86 -24.09 5.53
CA ALA A 218 -3.57 -24.93 4.57
C ALA A 218 -5.05 -24.60 4.45
N SER A 219 -5.70 -24.28 5.57
CA SER A 219 -7.10 -23.86 5.58
C SER A 219 -7.23 -22.38 5.15
N ALA A 220 -6.32 -21.51 5.57
CA ALA A 220 -6.35 -20.09 5.24
C ALA A 220 -6.27 -19.83 3.73
N VAL A 221 -5.33 -20.47 3.03
CA VAL A 221 -5.10 -20.22 1.59
C VAL A 221 -6.10 -20.91 0.67
N LYS A 222 -6.85 -21.88 1.15
CA LYS A 222 -7.80 -22.63 0.33
C LYS A 222 -8.83 -21.73 -0.35
N GLY A 223 -8.88 -21.79 -1.69
CA GLY A 223 -9.80 -21.00 -2.51
C GLY A 223 -9.48 -19.50 -2.51
N ALA A 224 -8.27 -19.11 -2.17
CA ALA A 224 -7.83 -17.72 -2.29
C ALA A 224 -7.77 -17.29 -3.75
N HIS A 225 -8.20 -16.06 -4.04
CA HIS A 225 -7.98 -15.40 -5.31
C HIS A 225 -6.60 -14.72 -5.34
N VAL A 226 -6.16 -14.23 -4.17
CA VAL A 226 -4.88 -13.55 -4.01
C VAL A 226 -4.18 -14.08 -2.76
N LEU A 227 -2.90 -14.48 -2.89
CA LEU A 227 -1.96 -14.55 -1.78
C LEU A 227 -1.09 -13.29 -1.82
N TYR A 228 -1.08 -12.57 -0.72
CA TYR A 228 -0.36 -11.32 -0.54
C TYR A 228 0.65 -11.46 0.60
N THR A 229 1.85 -10.92 0.45
CA THR A 229 2.80 -10.80 1.54
C THR A 229 3.59 -9.50 1.46
N ASP A 230 4.33 -9.20 2.51
CA ASP A 230 5.27 -8.08 2.61
C ASP A 230 6.50 -8.55 3.41
N VAL A 231 7.57 -7.78 3.35
CA VAL A 231 8.80 -8.07 4.11
C VAL A 231 8.51 -8.30 5.58
N TRP A 232 9.15 -9.31 6.18
CA TRP A 232 8.92 -9.65 7.59
C TRP A 232 9.52 -8.64 8.57
N VAL A 233 10.53 -7.90 8.14
CA VAL A 233 11.15 -6.83 8.93
C VAL A 233 11.08 -5.54 8.16
N SER A 234 10.36 -4.58 8.71
CA SER A 234 10.13 -3.29 8.08
C SER A 234 11.35 -2.38 8.16
N MET A 235 11.42 -1.43 7.23
CA MET A 235 12.48 -0.43 7.18
C MET A 235 12.52 0.41 8.47
N GLY A 236 13.66 0.37 9.17
CA GLY A 236 13.85 1.09 10.44
C GLY A 236 13.63 0.25 11.70
N GLU A 237 13.24 -1.03 11.58
CA GLU A 237 13.25 -1.96 12.71
C GLU A 237 14.70 -2.38 13.04
N PRO A 238 15.02 -2.64 14.33
CA PRO A 238 16.36 -2.99 14.76
C PRO A 238 16.76 -4.42 14.30
N ASP A 239 18.07 -4.64 14.13
CA ASP A 239 18.59 -5.93 13.64
C ASP A 239 18.28 -7.12 14.57
N GLU A 240 18.01 -6.87 15.84
CA GLU A 240 17.73 -7.89 16.85
C GLU A 240 16.39 -8.61 16.61
N VAL A 241 15.45 -8.01 15.89
CA VAL A 241 14.13 -8.62 15.65
C VAL A 241 14.15 -9.69 14.55
N TRP A 242 15.20 -9.71 13.70
CA TRP A 242 15.26 -10.59 12.53
C TRP A 242 15.10 -12.07 12.87
N GLN A 243 15.87 -12.57 13.84
CA GLN A 243 15.81 -13.99 14.20
C GLN A 243 14.41 -14.41 14.62
N GLN A 244 13.78 -13.63 15.51
CA GLN A 244 12.44 -13.91 15.99
C GLN A 244 11.41 -13.88 14.87
N ARG A 245 11.53 -12.88 13.94
CA ARG A 245 10.63 -12.78 12.78
C ARG A 245 10.77 -13.96 11.83
N ILE A 246 12.01 -14.39 11.58
CA ILE A 246 12.29 -15.57 10.75
C ILE A 246 11.68 -16.81 11.40
N ASP A 247 11.94 -17.04 12.68
CA ASP A 247 11.46 -18.23 13.39
C ASP A 247 9.92 -18.30 13.42
N ASP A 248 9.26 -17.16 13.64
CA ASP A 248 7.81 -17.10 13.74
C ASP A 248 7.11 -17.14 12.37
N LEU A 249 7.69 -16.51 11.34
CA LEU A 249 7.02 -16.29 10.06
C LEU A 249 7.45 -17.24 8.94
N MET A 250 8.54 -17.99 9.09
CA MET A 250 8.96 -18.98 8.10
C MET A 250 7.86 -19.97 7.71
N PRO A 251 6.98 -20.46 8.62
CA PRO A 251 5.86 -21.30 8.24
C PRO A 251 4.83 -20.62 7.33
N TYR A 252 4.85 -19.29 7.28
CA TYR A 252 3.93 -18.44 6.50
C TYR A 252 4.56 -17.87 5.22
N GLN A 253 5.72 -18.38 4.81
CA GLN A 253 6.34 -18.05 3.52
C GLN A 253 5.40 -18.42 2.37
N VAL A 254 5.22 -17.50 1.41
CA VAL A 254 4.51 -17.80 0.17
C VAL A 254 5.45 -18.59 -0.75
N ASN A 255 5.17 -19.87 -0.92
CA ASN A 255 5.95 -20.81 -1.71
C ASN A 255 5.05 -21.63 -2.63
N ALA A 256 5.63 -22.46 -3.48
CA ALA A 256 4.88 -23.28 -4.43
C ALA A 256 3.79 -24.15 -3.77
N LYS A 257 4.03 -24.64 -2.54
CA LYS A 257 3.02 -25.42 -1.80
C LYS A 257 1.82 -24.57 -1.40
N ALA A 258 2.04 -23.34 -0.90
CA ALA A 258 0.96 -22.42 -0.56
C ALA A 258 0.15 -22.04 -1.82
N MET A 259 0.82 -21.74 -2.93
CA MET A 259 0.16 -21.43 -4.21
C MET A 259 -0.66 -22.62 -4.73
N ALA A 260 -0.12 -23.84 -4.67
CA ALA A 260 -0.84 -25.05 -5.07
C ALA A 260 -2.10 -25.31 -4.23
N LEU A 261 -2.04 -25.07 -2.91
CA LEU A 261 -3.18 -25.18 -2.01
C LEU A 261 -4.26 -24.11 -2.29
N ALA A 262 -3.84 -22.89 -2.69
CA ALA A 262 -4.75 -21.82 -3.07
C ALA A 262 -5.46 -22.11 -4.40
N GLY A 263 -4.78 -22.74 -5.36
CA GLY A 263 -5.30 -23.17 -6.65
C GLY A 263 -4.72 -22.42 -7.85
N GLU A 264 -4.92 -22.98 -9.05
CA GLU A 264 -4.33 -22.47 -10.30
C GLU A 264 -4.74 -21.03 -10.66
N GLN A 265 -5.93 -20.59 -10.24
CA GLN A 265 -6.44 -19.23 -10.52
C GLN A 265 -5.92 -18.18 -9.54
N CYS A 266 -5.27 -18.61 -8.45
CA CYS A 266 -4.73 -17.71 -7.46
C CYS A 266 -3.59 -16.87 -8.07
N LYS A 267 -3.57 -15.58 -7.72
CA LYS A 267 -2.48 -14.65 -8.07
C LYS A 267 -1.64 -14.34 -6.84
N PHE A 268 -0.35 -14.14 -7.06
CA PHE A 268 0.58 -13.67 -6.06
C PHE A 268 0.78 -12.16 -6.20
N MET A 269 0.71 -11.43 -5.09
CA MET A 269 0.91 -9.98 -4.99
C MET A 269 1.88 -9.62 -3.85
N HIS A 270 2.60 -8.51 -4.02
CA HIS A 270 3.58 -7.99 -3.06
C HIS A 270 3.85 -6.50 -3.33
N CYS A 271 3.76 -5.66 -2.31
CA CYS A 271 3.99 -4.21 -2.45
C CYS A 271 5.42 -3.81 -2.84
N LEU A 272 6.37 -4.74 -2.79
CA LEU A 272 7.80 -4.54 -3.04
C LEU A 272 8.49 -3.52 -2.09
N PRO A 273 9.77 -3.72 -1.74
CA PRO A 273 10.70 -4.75 -2.24
C PRO A 273 10.40 -6.13 -1.66
N ALA A 274 10.83 -7.21 -2.34
CA ALA A 274 10.72 -8.58 -1.87
C ALA A 274 12.10 -9.20 -1.66
N PHE A 275 12.24 -10.08 -0.66
CA PHE A 275 13.45 -10.86 -0.42
C PHE A 275 13.24 -12.30 -0.91
N HIS A 276 13.21 -12.47 -2.23
CA HIS A 276 12.96 -13.75 -2.90
C HIS A 276 14.23 -14.45 -3.40
N ASP A 277 15.37 -13.71 -3.48
CA ASP A 277 16.64 -14.21 -4.00
C ASP A 277 17.86 -13.57 -3.30
N LEU A 278 19.06 -13.91 -3.79
CA LEU A 278 20.33 -13.34 -3.35
C LEU A 278 20.81 -12.15 -4.20
N GLY A 279 19.97 -11.60 -5.05
CA GLY A 279 20.31 -10.52 -5.97
C GLY A 279 20.53 -9.16 -5.30
N THR A 280 20.23 -9.03 -4.00
CA THR A 280 20.40 -7.79 -3.25
C THR A 280 21.44 -7.91 -2.15
N GLY A 281 22.07 -6.78 -1.77
CA GLY A 281 23.04 -6.78 -0.68
C GLY A 281 22.43 -7.16 0.69
N ILE A 282 21.12 -6.95 0.89
CA ILE A 282 20.39 -7.40 2.08
C ILE A 282 20.14 -8.89 2.01
N GLY A 283 19.70 -9.43 0.87
CA GLY A 283 19.53 -10.87 0.67
C GLY A 283 20.80 -11.65 0.94
N GLN A 284 21.96 -11.15 0.47
CA GLN A 284 23.27 -11.76 0.74
C GLN A 284 23.62 -11.77 2.24
N LYS A 285 23.38 -10.66 2.95
CA LYS A 285 23.60 -10.60 4.42
C LYS A 285 22.69 -11.55 5.19
N ILE A 286 21.42 -11.69 4.75
CA ILE A 286 20.47 -12.63 5.34
C ILE A 286 20.96 -14.06 5.12
N HIS A 287 21.43 -14.39 3.92
CA HIS A 287 22.02 -15.69 3.63
C HIS A 287 23.26 -15.98 4.48
N GLU A 288 24.19 -15.05 4.54
CA GLU A 288 25.42 -15.20 5.37
C GLU A 288 25.09 -15.40 6.85
N LYS A 289 24.08 -14.71 7.38
CA LYS A 289 23.77 -14.73 8.82
C LYS A 289 22.80 -15.85 9.21
N TYR A 290 21.83 -16.18 8.35
CA TYR A 290 20.71 -17.08 8.66
C TYR A 290 20.63 -18.30 7.75
N GLY A 291 21.44 -18.38 6.68
CA GLY A 291 21.44 -19.49 5.73
C GLY A 291 20.22 -19.54 4.80
N LEU A 292 19.44 -18.46 4.70
CA LEU A 292 18.23 -18.40 3.90
C LEU A 292 18.51 -17.83 2.51
N GLU A 293 17.93 -18.45 1.47
CA GLU A 293 18.01 -17.98 0.07
C GLU A 293 16.82 -17.08 -0.29
N ALA A 294 15.72 -17.19 0.43
CA ALA A 294 14.50 -16.39 0.30
C ALA A 294 13.82 -16.23 1.66
N MET A 295 13.02 -15.19 1.85
CA MET A 295 12.29 -14.93 3.08
C MET A 295 10.77 -15.07 2.89
N GLU A 296 10.04 -13.98 2.76
CA GLU A 296 8.58 -13.96 2.73
C GLU A 296 7.96 -14.63 1.50
N VAL A 297 8.73 -14.76 0.43
CA VAL A 297 8.32 -15.43 -0.81
C VAL A 297 9.52 -16.11 -1.47
N THR A 298 9.30 -17.29 -2.09
CA THR A 298 10.33 -17.97 -2.88
C THR A 298 10.44 -17.37 -4.29
N ASP A 299 11.64 -17.45 -4.88
CA ASP A 299 11.90 -16.95 -6.24
C ASP A 299 11.00 -17.62 -7.30
N GLU A 300 10.75 -18.92 -7.15
CA GLU A 300 9.82 -19.68 -8.02
C GLU A 300 8.41 -19.06 -8.05
N VAL A 301 7.91 -18.56 -6.93
CA VAL A 301 6.60 -17.90 -6.88
C VAL A 301 6.69 -16.48 -7.41
N PHE A 302 7.74 -15.76 -7.01
CA PHE A 302 7.92 -14.35 -7.38
C PHE A 302 8.05 -14.17 -8.90
N GLU A 303 8.83 -15.01 -9.56
CA GLU A 303 9.03 -15.01 -11.02
C GLU A 303 8.00 -15.89 -11.77
N GLY A 304 7.12 -16.57 -11.03
CA GLY A 304 6.14 -17.51 -11.61
C GLY A 304 5.00 -16.81 -12.37
N ALA A 305 4.32 -17.58 -13.23
CA ALA A 305 3.21 -17.07 -14.06
C ALA A 305 1.97 -16.58 -13.29
N GLN A 306 1.86 -16.92 -12.01
CA GLN A 306 0.79 -16.44 -11.13
C GLN A 306 1.15 -15.11 -10.44
N SER A 307 2.40 -14.66 -10.54
CA SER A 307 2.85 -13.39 -9.97
C SER A 307 2.37 -12.21 -10.82
N ILE A 308 1.78 -11.22 -10.18
CA ILE A 308 1.30 -9.98 -10.81
C ILE A 308 1.87 -8.73 -10.12
N VAL A 309 3.01 -8.89 -9.45
CA VAL A 309 3.66 -7.83 -8.64
C VAL A 309 4.08 -6.61 -9.46
N PHE A 310 4.43 -6.79 -10.74
CA PHE A 310 4.83 -5.67 -11.59
C PHE A 310 3.63 -4.91 -12.17
N ASP A 311 2.50 -5.58 -12.44
CA ASP A 311 1.23 -4.93 -12.78
C ASP A 311 0.74 -4.09 -11.59
N GLU A 312 0.85 -4.63 -10.38
CA GLU A 312 0.57 -3.96 -9.12
C GLU A 312 1.46 -2.72 -8.93
N ALA A 313 2.76 -2.85 -9.15
CA ALA A 313 3.70 -1.74 -9.05
C ALA A 313 3.43 -0.63 -10.09
N GLU A 314 3.08 -0.98 -11.33
CA GLU A 314 2.64 -0.01 -12.37
C GLU A 314 1.39 0.75 -11.92
N ASN A 315 0.42 0.04 -11.37
CA ASN A 315 -0.87 0.61 -10.95
C ASN A 315 -0.74 1.66 -9.84
N ARG A 316 0.35 1.65 -9.06
CA ARG A 316 0.67 2.70 -8.09
C ARG A 316 0.64 4.09 -8.71
N MET A 317 1.28 4.26 -9.86
CA MET A 317 1.32 5.54 -10.56
C MET A 317 -0.08 5.97 -11.03
N HIS A 318 -0.90 5.04 -11.52
CA HIS A 318 -2.23 5.36 -12.05
C HIS A 318 -3.23 5.72 -10.95
N THR A 319 -3.20 5.02 -9.83
CA THR A 319 -4.09 5.31 -8.70
C THR A 319 -3.68 6.57 -7.95
N ILE A 320 -2.40 6.83 -7.76
CA ILE A 320 -1.88 8.10 -7.23
C ILE A 320 -2.30 9.27 -8.13
N LYS A 321 -2.19 9.11 -9.46
CA LYS A 321 -2.66 10.10 -10.43
C LYS A 321 -4.14 10.42 -10.25
N ALA A 322 -4.97 9.38 -10.08
CA ALA A 322 -6.41 9.55 -9.85
C ALA A 322 -6.71 10.32 -8.55
N VAL A 323 -6.02 9.97 -7.46
CA VAL A 323 -6.16 10.68 -6.18
C VAL A 323 -5.80 12.15 -6.32
N MET A 324 -4.65 12.47 -6.91
CA MET A 324 -4.23 13.86 -7.11
C MET A 324 -5.20 14.63 -8.02
N ALA A 325 -5.63 14.04 -9.15
CA ALA A 325 -6.55 14.68 -10.08
C ALA A 325 -7.96 14.89 -9.48
N ALA A 326 -8.42 14.00 -8.61
CA ALA A 326 -9.71 14.13 -7.97
C ALA A 326 -9.72 15.18 -6.85
N THR A 327 -8.63 15.34 -6.12
CA THR A 327 -8.58 16.19 -4.93
C THR A 327 -8.13 17.64 -5.22
N LEU A 328 -7.46 17.89 -6.33
CA LEU A 328 -6.99 19.19 -6.78
C LEU A 328 -7.95 19.84 -7.79
#